data_bf4f6e833c842c4baf0ef43c7a1f2c98
#
_entry.id   bf4f6e833c842c4baf0ef43c7a1f2c98
#
_cell.length_a   1.000
_cell.length_b   1.000
_cell.length_c   1.000
_cell.angle_alpha   90.00
_cell.angle_beta   90.00
_cell.angle_gamma   90.00
#
_symmetry.space_group_name_H-M   'P 1'
#
loop_
_entity.id
_entity.type
_entity.pdbx_description
1 polymer ?
#
loop_
_entity_poly.entity_id
_entity_poly.type
_entity_poly.pdbx_seq_one_letter_code
_entity_poly.pdbx_strand_id
1 'polypeptide(L)'
;MFENKETKYQALAGWLNHRLETWRTHRDTNYVQKWDEYYRLWRGIWLQEDRTRSSEKSRIIAPALQQAVESSVAEIEEATFGRGKWFDIQDDMLDENPQDAEYVRNLLQEDLEKTGCKDAICEVFLNGAIYGTGIGKIVVEQNIERTPAEVPVEGTTTTTRQLVEYPSIDVRVEPISPKEFLMDPSANTINEALGVAHEVIKPRYHVVEGILSGIYRDVPLDGSYDTVTFGYDPEMKQADESDSVKITEYWGKVPKRFLKPSKDKDDFEYTKKDELVEAVVTICNDEHILRVEENLFIMEDRPFISYQHDIVPNKYWGRGVAEKAYNAQKALDAEMRARIDSLALTTTPMMAADATRLPRGVKFEVRPGKTVLTNGNPRDAIMPLDMGTTDPSTFDQVSSLQAMIQMGTGTSDSVTGDRATASGMSMQQSAAIKRQKRT
;
A
#
# COMPACT_ATOMS: atom_id res chain seq x y z
N MET A 1 14.88 21.10 33.92
CA MET A 1 13.67 21.91 34.15
C MET A 1 13.38 22.67 32.88
N PHE A 2 12.24 22.42 32.24
CA PHE A 2 11.90 23.17 31.03
C PHE A 2 11.30 24.51 31.48
N GLU A 3 12.09 25.57 31.43
CA GLU A 3 11.68 26.93 31.85
C GLU A 3 10.60 27.52 30.93
N ASN A 4 10.44 26.97 29.73
CA ASN A 4 9.48 27.47 28.77
C ASN A 4 8.76 26.28 28.07
N LYS A 5 7.47 26.44 27.76
CA LYS A 5 6.71 25.43 26.99
C LYS A 5 7.40 25.02 25.68
N GLU A 6 8.04 25.98 25.03
CA GLU A 6 8.76 25.78 23.76
C GLU A 6 9.94 24.82 23.92
N THR A 7 10.76 24.98 24.96
CA THR A 7 11.89 24.09 25.25
C THR A 7 11.44 22.65 25.54
N LYS A 8 10.24 22.48 26.15
CA LYS A 8 9.66 21.18 26.41
C LYS A 8 9.23 20.48 25.11
N TYR A 9 8.61 21.20 24.18
CA TYR A 9 8.20 20.67 22.90
C TYR A 9 9.40 20.33 22.01
N GLN A 10 10.44 21.14 22.01
CA GLN A 10 11.71 20.83 21.32
C GLN A 10 12.36 19.57 21.88
N ALA A 11 12.35 19.39 23.20
CA ALA A 11 12.90 18.18 23.82
C ALA A 11 12.06 16.94 23.48
N LEU A 12 10.73 17.05 23.40
CA LEU A 12 9.85 15.97 22.97
C LEU A 12 10.07 15.65 21.49
N ALA A 13 10.17 16.65 20.62
CA ALA A 13 10.47 16.46 19.21
C ALA A 13 11.79 15.72 19.02
N GLY A 14 12.86 16.14 19.71
CA GLY A 14 14.15 15.47 19.67
C GLY A 14 14.09 14.01 20.15
N TRP A 15 13.32 13.74 21.22
CA TRP A 15 13.15 12.40 21.75
C TRP A 15 12.39 11.48 20.77
N LEU A 16 11.35 11.99 20.10
CA LEU A 16 10.59 11.26 19.11
C LEU A 16 11.38 11.03 17.83
N ASN A 17 12.02 12.08 17.31
CA ASN A 17 12.76 12.01 16.05
C ASN A 17 13.87 10.96 16.11
N HIS A 18 14.60 10.87 17.23
CA HIS A 18 15.62 9.85 17.39
C HIS A 18 15.07 8.42 17.22
N ARG A 19 13.85 8.16 17.68
CA ARG A 19 13.19 6.86 17.54
C ARG A 19 12.61 6.63 16.16
N LEU A 20 11.91 7.64 15.65
CA LEU A 20 11.34 7.58 14.31
C LEU A 20 12.42 7.37 13.25
N GLU A 21 13.60 8.00 13.42
CA GLU A 21 14.75 7.81 12.54
C GLU A 21 15.25 6.35 12.56
N THR A 22 15.34 5.76 13.75
CA THR A 22 15.72 4.35 13.89
C THR A 22 14.70 3.43 13.19
N TRP A 23 13.40 3.68 13.38
CA TRP A 23 12.34 2.89 12.75
C TRP A 23 12.30 3.08 11.24
N ARG A 24 12.49 4.32 10.77
CA ARG A 24 12.58 4.66 9.35
C ARG A 24 13.74 3.94 8.68
N THR A 25 14.93 4.02 9.27
CA THR A 25 16.13 3.33 8.77
C THR A 25 15.92 1.82 8.70
N HIS A 26 15.30 1.22 9.74
CA HIS A 26 15.00 -0.22 9.75
C HIS A 26 14.01 -0.60 8.63
N ARG A 27 12.92 0.15 8.45
CA ARG A 27 11.94 -0.08 7.39
C ARG A 27 12.58 0.05 6.01
N ASP A 28 13.29 1.13 5.78
CA ASP A 28 13.84 1.48 4.47
C ASP A 28 14.92 0.50 4.03
N THR A 29 15.79 0.10 4.95
CA THR A 29 16.85 -0.88 4.63
C THR A 29 16.32 -2.28 4.35
N ASN A 30 15.29 -2.73 5.09
CA ASN A 30 14.89 -4.14 5.03
C ASN A 30 13.71 -4.40 4.09
N TYR A 31 12.82 -3.42 3.89
CA TYR A 31 11.53 -3.65 3.24
C TYR A 31 11.25 -2.78 2.03
N VAL A 32 11.51 -1.47 2.05
CA VAL A 32 11.06 -0.52 1.02
C VAL A 32 11.55 -0.91 -0.38
N GLN A 33 12.81 -1.29 -0.54
CA GLN A 33 13.35 -1.68 -1.84
C GLN A 33 12.63 -2.90 -2.44
N LYS A 34 12.26 -3.86 -1.59
CA LYS A 34 11.50 -5.04 -2.02
C LYS A 34 10.06 -4.68 -2.37
N TRP A 35 9.44 -3.83 -1.57
CA TRP A 35 8.07 -3.35 -1.82
C TRP A 35 7.96 -2.57 -3.12
N ASP A 36 8.96 -1.76 -3.45
CA ASP A 36 9.03 -1.04 -4.72
C ASP A 36 9.10 -2.02 -5.90
N GLU A 37 9.89 -3.06 -5.79
CA GLU A 37 9.95 -4.08 -6.83
C GLU A 37 8.65 -4.89 -6.96
N TYR A 38 7.98 -5.22 -5.84
CA TYR A 38 6.70 -5.93 -5.88
C TYR A 38 5.61 -5.08 -6.53
N TYR A 39 5.51 -3.83 -6.15
CA TYR A 39 4.58 -2.88 -6.73
C TYR A 39 4.84 -2.67 -8.24
N ARG A 40 6.10 -2.47 -8.59
CA ARG A 40 6.51 -2.32 -9.99
C ARG A 40 6.13 -3.51 -10.86
N LEU A 41 6.39 -4.73 -10.38
CA LEU A 41 6.06 -5.95 -11.11
C LEU A 41 4.55 -6.15 -11.24
N TRP A 42 3.80 -5.84 -10.18
CA TRP A 42 2.34 -5.89 -10.20
C TRP A 42 1.75 -4.88 -11.20
N ARG A 43 2.24 -3.64 -11.20
CA ARG A 43 1.81 -2.60 -12.14
C ARG A 43 2.37 -2.79 -13.56
N GLY A 44 3.35 -3.66 -13.77
CA GLY A 44 4.03 -3.82 -15.07
C GLY A 44 4.87 -2.60 -15.48
N ILE A 45 5.41 -1.85 -14.52
CA ILE A 45 6.23 -0.65 -14.77
C ILE A 45 7.66 -1.07 -15.13
N TRP A 46 8.21 -0.49 -16.18
CA TRP A 46 9.58 -0.77 -16.63
C TRP A 46 10.63 -0.14 -15.68
N LEU A 47 11.69 -0.91 -15.42
CA LEU A 47 12.90 -0.35 -14.78
C LEU A 47 13.57 0.68 -15.69
N GLN A 48 14.40 1.54 -15.08
CA GLN A 48 15.22 2.51 -15.83
C GLN A 48 16.15 1.79 -16.84
N GLU A 49 16.70 0.67 -16.43
CA GLU A 49 17.52 -0.19 -17.30
C GLU A 49 16.74 -0.71 -18.51
N ASP A 50 15.47 -1.09 -18.30
CA ASP A 50 14.59 -1.53 -19.37
C ASP A 50 14.21 -0.38 -20.32
N ARG A 51 14.11 0.86 -19.82
CA ARG A 51 13.85 2.06 -20.63
C ARG A 51 15.03 2.42 -21.53
N THR A 52 16.26 2.22 -21.04
CA THR A 52 17.50 2.49 -21.78
C THR A 52 17.90 1.35 -22.72
N ARG A 53 17.23 0.20 -22.66
CA ARG A 53 17.46 -0.94 -23.53
C ARG A 53 17.20 -0.56 -24.99
N SER A 54 17.96 -1.15 -25.93
CA SER A 54 17.76 -0.86 -27.37
C SER A 54 16.32 -1.15 -27.78
N SER A 55 15.79 -0.36 -28.71
CA SER A 55 14.42 -0.51 -29.22
C SER A 55 14.14 -1.87 -29.89
N GLU A 56 15.21 -2.57 -30.26
CA GLU A 56 15.16 -3.89 -30.92
C GLU A 56 14.98 -5.05 -29.95
N LYS A 57 15.18 -4.81 -28.64
CA LYS A 57 15.04 -5.82 -27.60
C LYS A 57 13.70 -5.74 -26.89
N SER A 58 13.15 -6.91 -26.59
CA SER A 58 11.88 -7.02 -25.88
C SER A 58 11.96 -6.43 -24.46
N ARG A 59 10.89 -5.73 -24.05
CA ARG A 59 10.72 -5.13 -22.72
C ARG A 59 9.50 -5.69 -22.00
N ILE A 60 8.98 -6.83 -22.45
CA ILE A 60 7.74 -7.40 -21.91
C ILE A 60 7.88 -7.73 -20.42
N ILE A 61 6.82 -7.49 -19.67
CA ILE A 61 6.58 -8.00 -18.34
C ILE A 61 5.33 -8.86 -18.41
N ALA A 62 5.44 -10.12 -18.02
CA ALA A 62 4.32 -11.05 -18.06
C ALA A 62 3.32 -10.72 -16.95
N PRO A 63 2.00 -10.70 -17.18
CA PRO A 63 1.00 -10.29 -16.20
C PRO A 63 0.65 -11.40 -15.18
N ALA A 64 1.49 -12.42 -15.02
CA ALA A 64 1.19 -13.56 -14.16
C ALA A 64 1.11 -13.19 -12.67
N LEU A 65 2.00 -12.30 -12.21
CA LEU A 65 1.95 -11.78 -10.84
C LEU A 65 0.71 -10.91 -10.62
N GLN A 66 0.37 -10.04 -11.58
CA GLN A 66 -0.82 -9.21 -11.52
C GLN A 66 -2.07 -10.07 -11.35
N GLN A 67 -2.23 -11.08 -12.21
CA GLN A 67 -3.35 -12.00 -12.15
C GLN A 67 -3.42 -12.73 -10.80
N ALA A 68 -2.28 -13.19 -10.28
CA ALA A 68 -2.24 -13.89 -9.01
C ALA A 68 -2.67 -13.00 -7.82
N VAL A 69 -2.22 -11.74 -7.79
CA VAL A 69 -2.60 -10.76 -6.76
C VAL A 69 -4.10 -10.45 -6.85
N GLU A 70 -4.61 -10.10 -8.04
CA GLU A 70 -6.00 -9.74 -8.25
C GLU A 70 -6.95 -10.91 -7.91
N SER A 71 -6.61 -12.14 -8.31
CA SER A 71 -7.40 -13.32 -7.98
C SER A 71 -7.43 -13.59 -6.47
N SER A 72 -6.29 -13.45 -5.79
CA SER A 72 -6.22 -13.65 -4.34
C SER A 72 -7.02 -12.60 -3.58
N VAL A 73 -6.99 -11.34 -4.01
CA VAL A 73 -7.80 -10.26 -3.41
C VAL A 73 -9.27 -10.52 -3.64
N ALA A 74 -9.69 -10.87 -4.86
CA ALA A 74 -11.08 -11.19 -5.17
C ALA A 74 -11.63 -12.36 -4.33
N GLU A 75 -10.81 -13.40 -4.08
CA GLU A 75 -11.19 -14.51 -3.20
C GLU A 75 -11.42 -14.04 -1.74
N ILE A 76 -10.59 -13.13 -1.25
CA ILE A 76 -10.72 -12.58 0.11
C ILE A 76 -11.95 -11.67 0.22
N GLU A 77 -12.17 -10.82 -0.78
CA GLU A 77 -13.35 -9.95 -0.86
C GLU A 77 -14.63 -10.75 -0.89
N GLU A 78 -14.71 -11.80 -1.72
CA GLU A 78 -15.85 -12.69 -1.79
C GLU A 78 -16.07 -13.44 -0.47
N ALA A 79 -15.00 -13.90 0.17
CA ALA A 79 -15.08 -14.59 1.46
C ALA A 79 -15.58 -13.68 2.59
N THR A 80 -15.23 -12.39 2.54
CA THR A 80 -15.55 -11.41 3.59
C THR A 80 -16.91 -10.76 3.36
N PHE A 81 -17.18 -10.30 2.15
CA PHE A 81 -18.35 -9.47 1.84
C PHE A 81 -19.42 -10.17 1.00
N GLY A 82 -19.13 -11.35 0.39
CA GLY A 82 -20.00 -12.02 -0.56
C GLY A 82 -21.35 -12.50 0.02
N ARG A 83 -21.46 -12.62 1.34
CA ARG A 83 -22.68 -13.04 2.03
C ARG A 83 -23.63 -11.90 2.40
N GLY A 84 -23.28 -10.66 2.09
CA GLY A 84 -24.10 -9.48 2.41
C GLY A 84 -24.08 -9.06 3.89
N LYS A 85 -23.65 -9.93 4.80
CA LYS A 85 -23.40 -9.62 6.21
C LYS A 85 -21.92 -9.64 6.46
N TRP A 86 -21.35 -8.53 6.91
CA TRP A 86 -19.90 -8.40 7.11
C TRP A 86 -19.44 -8.97 8.45
N PHE A 87 -20.27 -8.80 9.48
CA PHE A 87 -20.00 -9.23 10.85
C PHE A 87 -21.31 -9.61 11.55
N ASP A 88 -21.20 -10.28 12.66
CA ASP A 88 -22.32 -10.62 13.53
C ASP A 88 -22.03 -10.08 14.94
N ILE A 89 -23.07 -9.58 15.61
CA ILE A 89 -22.98 -9.10 16.98
C ILE A 89 -23.53 -10.20 17.87
N GLN A 90 -22.65 -10.72 18.75
CA GLN A 90 -23.03 -11.66 19.79
C GLN A 90 -23.16 -10.90 21.11
N ASP A 91 -24.33 -10.98 21.73
CA ASP A 91 -24.54 -10.46 23.06
C ASP A 91 -24.25 -11.56 24.08
N ASP A 92 -23.19 -11.40 24.87
CA ASP A 92 -22.84 -12.32 25.97
C ASP A 92 -23.70 -12.09 27.23
N MET A 93 -24.40 -10.98 27.30
CA MET A 93 -25.36 -10.71 28.34
C MET A 93 -26.70 -11.35 27.94
N LEU A 94 -27.15 -12.29 28.72
CA LEU A 94 -28.44 -13.03 28.63
C LEU A 94 -29.62 -12.13 28.26
N ASP A 95 -29.63 -11.59 27.05
CA ASP A 95 -30.68 -10.70 26.63
C ASP A 95 -31.83 -11.44 26.00
N GLU A 96 -32.99 -11.10 26.51
CA GLU A 96 -34.29 -11.66 26.16
C GLU A 96 -34.72 -11.32 24.71
N ASN A 97 -33.97 -10.42 23.99
CA ASN A 97 -34.36 -9.94 22.67
C ASN A 97 -33.23 -10.02 21.61
N PRO A 98 -33.09 -11.11 20.86
CA PRO A 98 -32.14 -11.19 19.75
C PRO A 98 -32.42 -10.19 18.61
N GLN A 99 -33.58 -9.53 18.62
CA GLN A 99 -33.95 -8.52 17.61
C GLN A 99 -33.17 -7.21 17.78
N ASP A 100 -32.77 -6.88 18.98
CA ASP A 100 -32.03 -5.63 19.26
C ASP A 100 -30.59 -5.72 18.74
N ALA A 101 -29.93 -6.87 18.89
CA ALA A 101 -28.60 -7.13 18.33
C ALA A 101 -28.60 -7.07 16.80
N GLU A 102 -29.65 -7.63 16.17
CA GLU A 102 -29.79 -7.56 14.71
C GLU A 102 -30.05 -6.13 14.21
N TYR A 103 -30.82 -5.36 14.94
CA TYR A 103 -31.07 -3.95 14.62
C TYR A 103 -29.78 -3.12 14.70
N VAL A 104 -29.03 -3.24 15.80
CA VAL A 104 -27.74 -2.53 16.00
C VAL A 104 -26.73 -2.94 14.92
N ARG A 105 -26.66 -4.23 14.58
CA ARG A 105 -25.78 -4.71 13.52
C ARG A 105 -26.12 -4.07 12.17
N ASN A 106 -27.43 -4.04 11.80
CA ASN A 106 -27.87 -3.46 10.53
C ASN A 106 -27.57 -1.97 10.47
N LEU A 107 -27.77 -1.24 11.56
CA LEU A 107 -27.46 0.19 11.66
C LEU A 107 -25.95 0.44 11.47
N LEU A 108 -25.11 -0.31 12.18
CA LEU A 108 -23.66 -0.19 12.05
C LEU A 108 -23.18 -0.55 10.63
N GLN A 109 -23.75 -1.57 10.02
CA GLN A 109 -23.40 -1.94 8.65
C GLN A 109 -23.80 -0.83 7.67
N GLU A 110 -24.99 -0.25 7.83
CA GLU A 110 -25.46 0.87 7.00
C GLU A 110 -24.54 2.10 7.12
N ASP A 111 -24.10 2.42 8.33
CA ASP A 111 -23.18 3.53 8.56
C ASP A 111 -21.80 3.28 7.94
N LEU A 112 -21.25 2.07 8.06
CA LEU A 112 -19.99 1.68 7.42
C LEU A 112 -20.10 1.63 5.89
N GLU A 113 -21.25 1.27 5.33
CA GLU A 113 -21.49 1.32 3.88
C GLU A 113 -21.55 2.77 3.37
N LYS A 114 -22.20 3.67 4.09
CA LYS A 114 -22.26 5.11 3.75
C LYS A 114 -20.89 5.76 3.71
N THR A 115 -20.00 5.37 4.61
CA THR A 115 -18.63 5.92 4.67
C THR A 115 -17.64 5.25 3.71
N GLY A 116 -18.09 4.30 2.86
CA GLY A 116 -17.24 3.61 1.90
C GLY A 116 -16.19 2.67 2.55
N CYS A 117 -16.47 2.21 3.77
CA CYS A 117 -15.56 1.37 4.54
C CYS A 117 -15.19 0.07 3.80
N LYS A 118 -16.11 -0.49 3.01
CA LYS A 118 -15.86 -1.69 2.21
C LYS A 118 -14.71 -1.48 1.22
N ASP A 119 -14.76 -0.42 0.44
CA ASP A 119 -13.75 -0.14 -0.58
C ASP A 119 -12.38 0.12 0.07
N ALA A 120 -12.37 0.82 1.19
CA ALA A 120 -11.17 1.04 1.98
C ALA A 120 -10.55 -0.27 2.52
N ILE A 121 -11.36 -1.19 3.01
CA ILE A 121 -10.90 -2.51 3.47
C ILE A 121 -10.38 -3.34 2.29
N CYS A 122 -11.03 -3.29 1.11
CA CYS A 122 -10.55 -3.96 -0.09
C CYS A 122 -9.15 -3.43 -0.50
N GLU A 123 -8.91 -2.13 -0.37
CA GLU A 123 -7.59 -1.54 -0.58
C GLU A 123 -6.56 -2.01 0.46
N VAL A 124 -6.95 -2.18 1.72
CA VAL A 124 -6.09 -2.79 2.75
C VAL A 124 -5.74 -4.23 2.39
N PHE A 125 -6.68 -5.02 1.86
CA PHE A 125 -6.41 -6.38 1.37
C PHE A 125 -5.45 -6.39 0.19
N LEU A 126 -5.62 -5.46 -0.75
CA LEU A 126 -4.72 -5.31 -1.90
C LEU A 126 -3.30 -4.96 -1.44
N ASN A 127 -3.16 -4.01 -0.52
CA ASN A 127 -1.88 -3.67 0.08
C ASN A 127 -1.25 -4.88 0.81
N GLY A 128 -2.06 -5.67 1.52
CA GLY A 128 -1.61 -6.93 2.13
C GLY A 128 -1.13 -7.96 1.11
N ALA A 129 -1.82 -8.11 -0.01
CA ALA A 129 -1.43 -9.05 -1.07
C ALA A 129 -0.14 -8.62 -1.78
N ILE A 130 0.09 -7.32 -1.99
CA ILE A 130 1.29 -6.79 -2.65
C ILE A 130 2.47 -6.74 -1.68
N TYR A 131 2.33 -6.06 -0.55
CA TYR A 131 3.42 -5.74 0.38
C TYR A 131 3.59 -6.76 1.51
N GLY A 132 2.61 -7.62 1.72
CA GLY A 132 2.58 -8.60 2.80
C GLY A 132 1.74 -8.19 4.00
N THR A 133 1.65 -6.90 4.29
CA THR A 133 0.82 -6.33 5.35
C THR A 133 0.06 -5.14 4.81
N GLY A 134 -1.26 -5.17 4.92
CA GLY A 134 -2.12 -4.02 4.70
C GLY A 134 -2.43 -3.34 6.02
N ILE A 135 -2.48 -2.01 6.01
CA ILE A 135 -2.71 -1.20 7.19
C ILE A 135 -3.89 -0.27 6.92
N GLY A 136 -4.81 -0.21 7.86
CA GLY A 136 -5.91 0.74 7.86
C GLY A 136 -5.87 1.60 9.12
N LYS A 137 -6.25 2.86 9.00
CA LYS A 137 -6.44 3.79 10.10
C LYS A 137 -7.92 4.05 10.30
N ILE A 138 -8.40 3.90 11.52
CA ILE A 138 -9.76 4.28 11.88
C ILE A 138 -9.76 5.79 12.17
N VAL A 139 -10.57 6.51 11.42
CA VAL A 139 -10.74 7.97 11.56
C VAL A 139 -12.16 8.25 11.99
N VAL A 140 -12.30 8.99 13.09
CA VAL A 140 -13.58 9.43 13.62
C VAL A 140 -13.70 10.93 13.39
N GLU A 141 -14.66 11.33 12.57
CA GLU A 141 -14.93 12.74 12.27
C GLU A 141 -16.26 13.17 12.83
N GLN A 142 -16.30 14.34 13.42
CA GLN A 142 -17.55 14.99 13.84
C GLN A 142 -17.99 15.94 12.72
N ASN A 143 -19.10 15.60 12.09
CA ASN A 143 -19.71 16.40 11.04
C ASN A 143 -21.01 17.04 11.57
N ILE A 144 -21.43 18.12 10.94
CA ILE A 144 -22.71 18.74 11.20
C ILE A 144 -23.60 18.46 9.98
N GLU A 145 -24.55 17.54 10.14
CA GLU A 145 -25.56 17.31 9.12
C GLU A 145 -26.66 18.37 9.20
N ARG A 146 -27.02 18.95 8.06
CA ARG A 146 -28.11 19.90 7.93
C ARG A 146 -29.30 19.25 7.24
N THR A 147 -30.28 18.87 8.04
CA THR A 147 -31.51 18.25 7.54
C THR A 147 -32.67 19.24 7.61
N PRO A 148 -33.49 19.34 6.54
CA PRO A 148 -34.70 20.14 6.61
C PRO A 148 -35.70 19.49 7.55
N ALA A 149 -35.93 20.09 8.71
CA ALA A 149 -36.93 19.65 9.69
C ALA A 149 -38.08 20.66 9.79
N GLU A 150 -39.27 20.15 10.10
CA GLU A 150 -40.42 21.02 10.39
C GLU A 150 -40.35 21.42 11.86
N VAL A 151 -40.00 22.69 12.08
CA VAL A 151 -39.91 23.28 13.42
C VAL A 151 -41.21 24.05 13.73
N PRO A 152 -41.87 23.79 14.86
CA PRO A 152 -43.03 24.55 15.27
C PRO A 152 -42.64 26.02 15.56
N VAL A 153 -43.41 26.96 15.02
CA VAL A 153 -43.21 28.37 15.28
C VAL A 153 -43.85 28.70 16.63
N GLU A 154 -43.08 29.30 17.55
CA GLU A 154 -43.59 29.70 18.86
C GLU A 154 -44.83 30.62 18.72
N GLY A 155 -45.92 30.20 19.32
CA GLY A 155 -47.18 30.95 19.35
C GLY A 155 -48.15 30.72 18.20
N THR A 156 -47.87 29.78 17.27
CA THR A 156 -48.76 29.47 16.14
C THR A 156 -48.80 27.95 15.91
N THR A 157 -49.92 27.46 15.42
CA THR A 157 -50.11 26.02 15.07
C THR A 157 -49.46 25.64 13.71
N THR A 158 -48.65 26.52 13.15
CA THR A 158 -47.99 26.30 11.84
C THR A 158 -46.53 25.88 12.03
N THR A 159 -46.10 24.85 11.27
CA THR A 159 -44.74 24.39 11.17
C THR A 159 -44.03 25.10 10.02
N THR A 160 -42.79 25.53 10.24
CA THR A 160 -41.94 26.09 9.17
C THR A 160 -40.79 25.14 8.92
N ARG A 161 -40.46 24.86 7.66
CA ARG A 161 -39.27 24.09 7.29
C ARG A 161 -38.02 24.91 7.50
N GLN A 162 -37.19 24.49 8.44
CA GLN A 162 -35.88 25.09 8.72
C GLN A 162 -34.81 24.00 8.59
N LEU A 163 -33.59 24.42 8.21
CA LEU A 163 -32.42 23.55 8.27
C LEU A 163 -32.00 23.43 9.75
N VAL A 164 -32.14 22.24 10.30
CA VAL A 164 -31.70 21.95 11.66
C VAL A 164 -30.36 21.25 11.57
N GLU A 165 -29.40 21.68 12.36
CA GLU A 165 -28.06 21.11 12.46
C GLU A 165 -28.07 19.98 13.49
N TYR A 166 -27.70 18.79 13.05
CA TYR A 166 -27.50 17.63 13.92
C TYR A 166 -26.01 17.27 13.93
N PRO A 167 -25.41 17.06 15.10
CA PRO A 167 -24.06 16.49 15.16
C PRO A 167 -24.12 15.03 14.67
N SER A 168 -23.35 14.71 13.65
CA SER A 168 -23.14 13.37 13.12
C SER A 168 -21.71 12.94 13.43
N ILE A 169 -21.53 11.67 13.73
CA ILE A 169 -20.21 11.06 13.94
C ILE A 169 -20.03 10.06 12.80
N ASP A 170 -19.08 10.35 11.94
CA ASP A 170 -18.73 9.47 10.83
C ASP A 170 -17.47 8.69 11.18
N VAL A 171 -17.55 7.37 11.06
CA VAL A 171 -16.42 6.47 11.24
C VAL A 171 -16.01 5.92 9.88
N ARG A 172 -14.76 6.16 9.49
CA ARG A 172 -14.22 5.63 8.24
C ARG A 172 -12.90 4.93 8.45
N VAL A 173 -12.59 4.02 7.57
CA VAL A 173 -11.26 3.39 7.47
C VAL A 173 -10.48 4.08 6.37
N GLU A 174 -9.28 4.54 6.66
CA GLU A 174 -8.36 5.13 5.71
C GLU A 174 -7.23 4.11 5.45
N PRO A 175 -7.08 3.59 4.22
CA PRO A 175 -6.01 2.68 3.89
C PRO A 175 -4.67 3.42 3.89
N ILE A 176 -3.67 2.86 4.55
CA ILE A 176 -2.34 3.43 4.66
C ILE A 176 -1.35 2.58 3.89
N SER A 177 -0.50 3.23 3.09
CA SER A 177 0.63 2.56 2.46
C SER A 177 1.62 2.07 3.52
N PRO A 178 2.11 0.82 3.47
CA PRO A 178 3.15 0.34 4.37
C PRO A 178 4.43 1.20 4.36
N LYS A 179 4.66 1.96 3.29
CA LYS A 179 5.78 2.89 3.17
C LYS A 179 5.61 4.16 4.02
N GLU A 180 4.38 4.52 4.34
CA GLU A 180 4.03 5.68 5.16
C GLU A 180 3.87 5.32 6.64
N PHE A 181 3.95 4.04 6.97
CA PHE A 181 3.76 3.53 8.31
C PHE A 181 5.09 3.15 8.96
N LEU A 182 5.31 3.63 10.16
CA LEU A 182 6.47 3.30 10.99
C LEU A 182 6.02 2.54 12.22
N MET A 183 6.76 1.51 12.54
CA MET A 183 6.52 0.69 13.71
C MET A 183 7.82 0.36 14.42
N ASP A 184 7.75 0.18 15.73
CA ASP A 184 8.87 -0.30 16.53
C ASP A 184 9.34 -1.68 16.04
N PRO A 185 10.61 -1.80 15.59
CA PRO A 185 11.15 -3.06 15.09
C PRO A 185 11.20 -4.20 16.11
N SER A 186 11.12 -3.87 17.40
CA SER A 186 11.20 -4.86 18.49
C SER A 186 9.88 -5.58 18.75
N ALA A 187 8.76 -5.05 18.22
CA ALA A 187 7.42 -5.55 18.49
C ALA A 187 6.85 -6.38 17.33
N ASN A 188 6.01 -7.34 17.67
CA ASN A 188 5.32 -8.19 16.71
C ASN A 188 3.90 -7.70 16.39
N THR A 189 3.30 -6.92 17.29
CA THR A 189 1.94 -6.40 17.13
C THR A 189 1.91 -4.90 17.41
N ILE A 190 0.90 -4.21 16.88
CA ILE A 190 0.70 -2.76 17.09
C ILE A 190 0.58 -2.44 18.58
N ASN A 191 -0.09 -3.29 19.36
CA ASN A 191 -0.34 -3.04 20.78
C ASN A 191 0.91 -3.28 21.66
N GLU A 192 1.77 -4.23 21.27
CA GLU A 192 3.04 -4.47 21.99
C GLU A 192 4.10 -3.40 21.70
N ALA A 193 4.01 -2.75 20.55
CA ALA A 193 4.98 -1.75 20.14
C ALA A 193 5.06 -0.59 21.13
N LEU A 194 6.25 -0.02 21.30
CA LEU A 194 6.40 1.22 22.06
C LEU A 194 5.54 2.34 21.46
N GLY A 195 5.39 2.36 20.17
CA GLY A 195 4.54 3.23 19.41
C GLY A 195 4.53 2.88 17.94
N VAL A 196 3.63 3.54 17.23
CA VAL A 196 3.51 3.50 15.76
C VAL A 196 3.40 4.93 15.26
N ALA A 197 3.81 5.18 14.03
CA ALA A 197 3.65 6.49 13.43
C ALA A 197 3.19 6.39 11.98
N HIS A 198 2.40 7.37 11.57
CA HIS A 198 1.93 7.56 10.22
C HIS A 198 2.53 8.86 9.66
N GLU A 199 3.29 8.75 8.59
CA GLU A 199 3.95 9.87 7.91
C GLU A 199 3.20 10.20 6.64
N VAL A 200 2.70 11.43 6.52
CA VAL A 200 1.96 11.89 5.35
C VAL A 200 2.46 13.26 4.91
N ILE A 201 2.57 13.43 3.61
CA ILE A 201 2.82 14.74 3.01
C ILE A 201 1.46 15.36 2.67
N LYS A 202 1.15 16.48 3.32
CA LYS A 202 -0.11 17.21 3.09
C LYS A 202 0.17 18.65 2.64
N PRO A 203 -0.75 19.26 1.88
CA PRO A 203 -0.65 20.68 1.56
C PRO A 203 -0.66 21.54 2.82
N ARG A 204 0.09 22.64 2.80
CA ARG A 204 0.22 23.58 3.94
C ARG A 204 -1.13 24.10 4.44
N TYR A 205 -2.10 24.32 3.55
CA TYR A 205 -3.42 24.81 3.93
C TYR A 205 -4.15 23.88 4.92
N HIS A 206 -3.92 22.58 4.85
CA HIS A 206 -4.53 21.60 5.74
C HIS A 206 -4.06 21.78 7.20
N VAL A 207 -2.79 22.12 7.39
CA VAL A 207 -2.26 22.45 8.72
C VAL A 207 -2.83 23.79 9.21
N VAL A 208 -2.91 24.77 8.32
CA VAL A 208 -3.52 26.08 8.66
C VAL A 208 -4.98 25.93 9.06
N GLU A 209 -5.76 25.10 8.38
CA GLU A 209 -7.13 24.78 8.75
C GLU A 209 -7.21 24.13 10.13
N GLY A 210 -6.30 23.19 10.44
CA GLY A 210 -6.16 22.60 11.77
C GLY A 210 -5.78 23.61 12.86
N ILE A 211 -4.97 24.61 12.54
CA ILE A 211 -4.65 25.72 13.47
C ILE A 211 -5.88 26.62 13.69
N LEU A 212 -6.61 26.97 12.64
CA LEU A 212 -7.82 27.79 12.73
C LEU A 212 -8.95 27.09 13.50
N SER A 213 -9.07 25.77 13.37
CA SER A 213 -10.03 24.96 14.14
C SER A 213 -9.59 24.71 15.59
N GLY A 214 -8.38 25.13 15.97
CA GLY A 214 -7.85 24.96 17.32
C GLY A 214 -7.37 23.54 17.66
N ILE A 215 -7.29 22.64 16.68
CA ILE A 215 -6.76 21.28 16.84
C ILE A 215 -5.24 21.31 16.92
N TYR A 216 -4.60 22.18 16.13
CA TYR A 216 -3.16 22.33 16.06
C TYR A 216 -2.70 23.63 16.68
N ARG A 217 -1.50 23.61 17.20
CA ARG A 217 -0.82 24.82 17.68
C ARG A 217 -0.35 25.66 16.51
N ASP A 218 -0.34 26.97 16.70
CA ASP A 218 0.28 27.91 15.77
C ASP A 218 1.82 27.77 15.85
N VAL A 219 2.42 27.29 14.78
CA VAL A 219 3.86 27.07 14.63
C VAL A 219 4.31 27.58 13.26
N PRO A 220 5.59 28.02 13.14
CA PRO A 220 6.14 28.37 11.84
C PRO A 220 6.12 27.12 10.95
N LEU A 221 5.57 27.26 9.75
CA LEU A 221 5.50 26.17 8.76
C LEU A 221 6.67 26.25 7.77
N ASP A 222 7.67 27.05 8.08
CA ASP A 222 8.87 27.21 7.28
C ASP A 222 9.85 26.10 7.66
N GLY A 223 10.08 25.16 6.78
CA GLY A 223 11.02 24.05 6.97
C GLY A 223 11.10 23.23 5.69
N SER A 224 12.31 22.77 5.39
CA SER A 224 12.50 21.75 4.38
C SER A 224 12.38 20.38 5.06
N TYR A 225 11.65 19.48 4.46
CA TYR A 225 11.64 18.07 4.86
C TYR A 225 12.35 17.26 3.79
N ASP A 226 13.06 16.22 4.23
CA ASP A 226 13.62 15.26 3.29
C ASP A 226 12.45 14.53 2.59
N THR A 227 12.28 14.83 1.31
CA THR A 227 11.41 14.05 0.44
C THR A 227 12.00 12.66 0.33
N VAL A 228 11.50 11.75 1.14
CA VAL A 228 11.70 10.33 0.86
C VAL A 228 10.99 10.08 -0.46
N THR A 229 11.78 9.96 -1.52
CA THR A 229 11.29 9.61 -2.84
C THR A 229 10.76 8.18 -2.74
N PHE A 230 9.49 8.04 -2.39
CA PHE A 230 8.83 6.76 -2.32
C PHE A 230 8.71 6.20 -3.73
N GLY A 231 9.69 5.42 -4.10
CA GLY A 231 9.60 4.51 -5.23
C GLY A 231 9.56 5.13 -6.60
N TYR A 232 9.74 4.27 -7.54
CA TYR A 232 9.86 4.51 -8.97
C TYR A 232 8.53 4.76 -9.69
N ASP A 233 7.49 5.22 -9.01
CA ASP A 233 6.22 5.50 -9.67
C ASP A 233 6.25 6.90 -10.30
N PRO A 234 6.36 7.00 -11.64
CA PRO A 234 6.35 8.30 -12.32
C PRO A 234 4.98 8.99 -12.24
N GLU A 235 3.94 8.28 -11.79
CA GLU A 235 2.58 8.80 -11.59
C GLU A 235 2.36 9.30 -10.16
N MET A 236 3.32 9.08 -9.24
CA MET A 236 3.23 9.67 -7.90
C MET A 236 3.14 11.19 -8.04
N LYS A 237 2.08 11.73 -7.47
CA LYS A 237 1.89 13.18 -7.38
C LYS A 237 3.11 13.76 -6.65
N GLN A 238 3.99 14.42 -7.39
CA GLN A 238 4.99 15.29 -6.78
C GLN A 238 4.21 16.42 -6.12
N ALA A 239 4.10 16.37 -4.80
CA ALA A 239 3.63 17.52 -4.05
C ALA A 239 4.59 18.67 -4.34
N ASP A 240 4.04 19.85 -4.60
CA ASP A 240 4.87 21.04 -4.77
C ASP A 240 5.60 21.28 -3.43
N GLU A 241 6.92 21.07 -3.40
CA GLU A 241 7.72 21.16 -2.17
C GLU A 241 7.58 22.52 -1.48
N SER A 242 7.24 23.56 -2.25
CA SER A 242 7.05 24.91 -1.71
C SER A 242 5.77 25.08 -0.92
N ASP A 243 4.75 24.26 -1.15
CA ASP A 243 3.41 24.39 -0.54
C ASP A 243 2.94 23.14 0.19
N SER A 244 3.84 22.20 0.45
CA SER A 244 3.56 20.98 1.18
C SER A 244 4.38 20.86 2.46
N VAL A 245 3.85 20.13 3.43
CA VAL A 245 4.47 19.86 4.72
C VAL A 245 4.35 18.38 5.05
N LYS A 246 5.39 17.85 5.70
CA LYS A 246 5.39 16.50 6.21
C LYS A 246 4.76 16.50 7.60
N ILE A 247 3.70 15.72 7.78
CA ILE A 247 3.03 15.50 9.05
C ILE A 247 3.33 14.08 9.51
N THR A 248 3.88 13.93 10.69
CA THR A 248 4.10 12.65 11.35
C THR A 248 3.19 12.56 12.57
N GLU A 249 2.26 11.63 12.56
CA GLU A 249 1.34 11.36 13.65
C GLU A 249 1.81 10.12 14.40
N TYR A 250 2.28 10.30 15.61
CA TYR A 250 2.77 9.26 16.49
C TYR A 250 1.69 8.87 17.51
N TRP A 251 1.46 7.57 17.65
CA TRP A 251 0.60 6.95 18.65
C TRP A 251 1.41 5.97 19.47
N GLY A 252 1.52 6.18 20.74
CA GLY A 252 2.26 5.27 21.60
C GLY A 252 2.70 5.87 22.92
N LYS A 253 3.56 5.15 23.59
CA LYS A 253 4.02 5.47 24.93
C LYS A 253 5.01 6.64 24.92
N VAL A 254 4.64 7.71 25.65
CA VAL A 254 5.44 8.91 25.82
C VAL A 254 5.68 9.16 27.32
N PRO A 255 6.86 9.58 27.75
CA PRO A 255 7.10 9.93 29.14
C PRO A 255 6.17 11.05 29.61
N LYS A 256 5.50 10.85 30.75
CA LYS A 256 4.51 11.75 31.33
C LYS A 256 5.03 13.18 31.55
N ARG A 257 6.33 13.34 31.77
CA ARG A 257 7.00 14.64 31.89
C ARG A 257 6.77 15.56 30.68
N PHE A 258 6.49 15.00 29.51
CA PHE A 258 6.20 15.77 28.30
C PHE A 258 4.73 16.13 28.16
N LEU A 259 3.82 15.46 28.85
CA LEU A 259 2.38 15.67 28.73
C LEU A 259 1.88 16.75 29.71
N LYS A 260 2.30 16.68 30.96
CA LYS A 260 1.83 17.62 32.01
C LYS A 260 2.87 18.68 32.36
N PRO A 261 2.48 19.94 32.57
CA PRO A 261 3.39 20.95 33.10
C PRO A 261 3.81 20.54 34.51
N SER A 262 5.09 20.32 34.72
CA SER A 262 5.60 20.07 36.07
C SER A 262 5.42 21.30 36.94
N LYS A 263 4.72 21.16 38.06
CA LYS A 263 4.58 22.20 39.11
C LYS A 263 5.70 22.13 40.14
N ASP A 264 6.44 21.01 40.18
CA ASP A 264 7.47 20.76 41.17
C ASP A 264 8.88 20.87 40.62
N LYS A 265 9.73 21.57 41.36
CA LYS A 265 11.11 21.89 40.99
C LYS A 265 12.10 20.72 41.10
N ASP A 266 11.67 19.57 41.65
CA ASP A 266 12.54 18.42 41.97
C ASP A 266 12.50 17.29 40.99
N ASP A 267 12.17 17.54 39.72
CA ASP A 267 11.84 16.57 38.69
C ASP A 267 13.03 15.84 38.04
N PHE A 268 14.23 15.87 38.64
CA PHE A 268 15.41 15.15 38.14
C PHE A 268 15.60 13.74 38.73
N GLU A 269 14.77 13.32 39.67
CA GLU A 269 14.84 11.95 40.18
C GLU A 269 14.04 10.95 39.36
N TYR A 270 14.71 9.96 38.82
CA TYR A 270 14.26 8.89 37.91
C TYR A 270 13.13 7.97 38.49
N THR A 271 12.39 8.30 39.48
CA THR A 271 11.71 7.30 40.33
C THR A 271 10.23 7.07 40.08
N LYS A 272 9.45 7.97 39.56
CA LYS A 272 8.00 7.75 39.20
C LYS A 272 7.49 8.67 38.09
N LYS A 273 8.31 9.55 37.60
CA LYS A 273 7.95 10.64 36.69
C LYS A 273 8.23 10.32 35.23
N ASP A 274 8.97 9.24 34.95
CA ASP A 274 9.18 8.67 33.63
C ASP A 274 8.17 7.55 33.32
N GLU A 275 7.03 7.53 34.01
CA GLU A 275 5.89 6.71 33.66
C GLU A 275 5.50 6.97 32.20
N LEU A 276 5.45 5.90 31.41
CA LEU A 276 5.05 5.97 30.02
C LEU A 276 3.52 5.92 29.93
N VAL A 277 2.94 6.92 29.29
CA VAL A 277 1.50 7.04 29.07
C VAL A 277 1.21 7.00 27.56
N GLU A 278 0.14 6.32 27.17
CA GLU A 278 -0.32 6.34 25.78
C GLU A 278 -0.75 7.76 25.38
N ALA A 279 -0.14 8.26 24.33
CA ALA A 279 -0.36 9.63 23.88
C ALA A 279 -0.33 9.72 22.36
N VAL A 280 -0.95 10.77 21.85
CA VAL A 280 -0.93 11.18 20.46
C VAL A 280 -0.05 12.40 20.32
N VAL A 281 0.93 12.33 19.44
CA VAL A 281 1.81 13.45 19.14
C VAL A 281 1.87 13.66 17.64
N THR A 282 1.52 14.86 17.19
CA THR A 282 1.63 15.24 15.77
C THR A 282 2.79 16.22 15.61
N ILE A 283 3.70 15.89 14.70
CA ILE A 283 4.90 16.68 14.40
C ILE A 283 4.83 17.15 12.94
N CYS A 284 5.22 18.40 12.71
CA CYS A 284 5.37 18.98 11.38
C CYS A 284 6.86 19.11 11.02
N ASN A 285 7.23 18.64 9.85
CA ASN A 285 8.58 18.70 9.28
C ASN A 285 9.68 18.20 10.22
N ASP A 286 9.38 17.20 11.05
CA ASP A 286 10.27 16.63 12.07
C ASP A 286 10.81 17.65 13.11
N GLU A 287 10.34 18.90 13.11
CA GLU A 287 10.83 19.98 14.00
C GLU A 287 9.77 20.47 14.98
N HIS A 288 8.56 20.73 14.51
CA HIS A 288 7.55 21.44 15.26
C HIS A 288 6.41 20.54 15.69
N ILE A 289 6.15 20.50 17.00
CA ILE A 289 5.01 19.77 17.53
C ILE A 289 3.74 20.59 17.34
N LEU A 290 2.79 20.02 16.60
CA LEU A 290 1.46 20.57 16.36
C LEU A 290 0.48 20.23 17.48
N ARG A 291 0.49 18.97 17.94
CA ARG A 291 -0.48 18.45 18.92
C ARG A 291 0.19 17.47 19.86
N VAL A 292 -0.15 17.54 21.14
CA VAL A 292 0.26 16.57 22.17
C VAL A 292 -0.92 16.36 23.10
N GLU A 293 -1.47 15.16 23.10
CA GLU A 293 -2.61 14.79 23.95
C GLU A 293 -2.44 13.37 24.47
N GLU A 294 -3.00 13.10 25.65
CA GLU A 294 -3.14 11.72 26.14
C GLU A 294 -4.15 11.00 25.23
N ASN A 295 -4.00 9.69 25.06
CA ASN A 295 -4.93 8.93 24.23
C ASN A 295 -6.37 9.07 24.78
N LEU A 296 -7.28 9.52 23.93
CA LEU A 296 -8.67 9.78 24.29
C LEU A 296 -9.56 8.53 24.20
N PHE A 297 -9.06 7.45 23.59
CA PHE A 297 -9.82 6.21 23.51
C PHE A 297 -9.89 5.52 24.88
N ILE A 298 -11.09 5.09 25.27
CA ILE A 298 -11.36 4.49 26.60
C ILE A 298 -10.51 3.24 26.83
N MET A 299 -10.25 2.46 25.79
CA MET A 299 -9.45 1.23 25.84
C MET A 299 -7.95 1.49 25.66
N GLU A 300 -7.52 2.76 25.54
CA GLU A 300 -6.15 3.14 25.19
C GLU A 300 -5.64 2.49 23.87
N ASP A 301 -6.55 2.00 23.04
CA ASP A 301 -6.24 1.38 21.77
C ASP A 301 -5.72 2.40 20.75
N ARG A 302 -4.88 1.92 19.85
CA ARG A 302 -4.37 2.73 18.74
C ARG A 302 -5.30 2.58 17.54
N PRO A 303 -5.61 3.65 16.81
CA PRO A 303 -6.58 3.62 15.72
C PRO A 303 -6.02 2.99 14.44
N PHE A 304 -5.22 1.96 14.57
CA PHE A 304 -4.63 1.25 13.45
C PHE A 304 -5.01 -0.22 13.48
N ILE A 305 -5.47 -0.70 12.34
CA ILE A 305 -5.71 -2.12 12.09
C ILE A 305 -4.69 -2.64 11.10
N SER A 306 -4.25 -3.87 11.27
CA SER A 306 -3.31 -4.50 10.35
C SER A 306 -3.85 -5.84 9.87
N TYR A 307 -3.73 -6.06 8.58
CA TYR A 307 -4.03 -7.31 7.92
C TYR A 307 -2.74 -7.91 7.35
N GLN A 308 -2.35 -9.09 7.80
CA GLN A 308 -1.23 -9.84 7.24
C GLN A 308 -1.78 -10.89 6.28
N HIS A 309 -1.36 -10.84 5.01
CA HIS A 309 -1.79 -11.84 4.03
C HIS A 309 -1.34 -13.24 4.43
N ASP A 310 -0.05 -13.42 4.68
CA ASP A 310 0.51 -14.62 5.35
C ASP A 310 1.29 -14.17 6.57
N ILE A 311 1.02 -14.81 7.69
CA ILE A 311 1.69 -14.54 8.96
C ILE A 311 3.11 -15.11 8.93
N VAL A 312 4.09 -14.25 9.19
CA VAL A 312 5.47 -14.67 9.42
C VAL A 312 5.72 -14.72 10.92
N PRO A 313 6.11 -15.86 11.49
CA PRO A 313 6.33 -15.99 12.93
C PRO A 313 7.32 -14.95 13.45
N ASN A 314 6.99 -14.31 14.58
CA ASN A 314 7.81 -13.31 15.25
C ASN A 314 8.18 -12.08 14.41
N LYS A 315 7.32 -11.71 13.46
CA LYS A 315 7.48 -10.47 12.67
C LYS A 315 6.14 -9.80 12.48
N TYR A 316 6.16 -8.48 12.52
CA TYR A 316 5.00 -7.66 12.19
C TYR A 316 4.71 -7.69 10.68
N TRP A 317 5.75 -7.58 9.87
CA TRP A 317 5.60 -7.57 8.42
C TRP A 317 5.35 -8.99 7.90
N GLY A 318 4.17 -9.20 7.35
CA GLY A 318 3.74 -10.45 6.75
C GLY A 318 4.37 -10.69 5.38
N ARG A 319 3.98 -11.79 4.75
CA ARG A 319 4.40 -12.20 3.42
C ARG A 319 3.23 -12.10 2.44
N GLY A 320 3.40 -11.35 1.35
CA GLY A 320 2.39 -11.16 0.31
C GLY A 320 2.46 -12.19 -0.82
N VAL A 321 1.45 -12.15 -1.67
CA VAL A 321 1.39 -12.92 -2.93
C VAL A 321 2.55 -12.54 -3.83
N ALA A 322 2.86 -11.24 -3.91
CA ALA A 322 3.94 -10.73 -4.74
C ALA A 322 5.30 -11.29 -4.33
N GLU A 323 5.57 -11.41 -3.03
CA GLU A 323 6.81 -12.02 -2.54
C GLU A 323 6.93 -13.50 -2.90
N LYS A 324 5.83 -14.25 -2.84
CA LYS A 324 5.81 -15.67 -3.20
C LYS A 324 6.13 -15.91 -4.67
N ALA A 325 5.57 -15.07 -5.53
CA ALA A 325 5.70 -15.19 -6.97
C ALA A 325 6.95 -14.49 -7.54
N TYR A 326 7.63 -13.65 -6.76
CA TYR A 326 8.70 -12.75 -7.21
C TYR A 326 9.79 -13.43 -8.05
N ASN A 327 10.37 -14.51 -7.54
CA ASN A 327 11.47 -15.19 -8.21
C ASN A 327 11.00 -15.88 -9.50
N ALA A 328 9.83 -16.51 -9.47
CA ALA A 328 9.26 -17.17 -10.64
C ALA A 328 8.83 -16.16 -11.69
N GLN A 329 8.30 -15.00 -11.31
CA GLN A 329 7.97 -13.91 -12.22
C GLN A 329 9.21 -13.33 -12.90
N LYS A 330 10.31 -13.10 -12.17
CA LYS A 330 11.57 -12.64 -12.77
C LYS A 330 12.14 -13.64 -13.78
N ALA A 331 12.08 -14.94 -13.48
CA ALA A 331 12.51 -15.98 -14.39
C ALA A 331 11.61 -16.02 -15.64
N LEU A 332 10.30 -15.91 -15.47
CA LEU A 332 9.33 -15.87 -16.56
C LEU A 332 9.57 -14.67 -17.48
N ASP A 333 9.79 -13.49 -16.93
CA ASP A 333 10.07 -12.28 -17.71
C ASP A 333 11.37 -12.42 -18.51
N ALA A 334 12.43 -12.98 -17.90
CA ALA A 334 13.70 -13.19 -18.57
C ALA A 334 13.56 -14.18 -19.74
N GLU A 335 12.88 -15.29 -19.53
CA GLU A 335 12.62 -16.32 -20.55
C GLU A 335 11.77 -15.77 -21.71
N MET A 336 10.69 -15.07 -21.39
CA MET A 336 9.80 -14.44 -22.39
C MET A 336 10.56 -13.43 -23.24
N ARG A 337 11.38 -12.59 -22.61
CA ARG A 337 12.21 -11.60 -23.32
C ARG A 337 13.23 -12.27 -24.21
N ALA A 338 13.98 -13.26 -23.72
CA ALA A 338 14.97 -13.99 -24.48
C ALA A 338 14.34 -14.67 -25.69
N ARG A 339 13.17 -15.26 -25.52
CA ARG A 339 12.42 -15.92 -26.58
C ARG A 339 11.93 -14.94 -27.65
N ILE A 340 11.37 -13.79 -27.28
CA ILE A 340 10.93 -12.78 -28.24
C ILE A 340 12.13 -12.21 -29.01
N ASP A 341 13.24 -11.96 -28.33
CA ASP A 341 14.47 -11.47 -28.93
C ASP A 341 15.05 -12.53 -29.93
N SER A 342 15.04 -13.81 -29.56
CA SER A 342 15.46 -14.91 -30.44
C SER A 342 14.52 -15.06 -31.66
N LEU A 343 13.20 -14.95 -31.43
CA LEU A 343 12.21 -15.00 -32.50
C LEU A 343 12.40 -13.83 -33.48
N ALA A 344 12.70 -12.64 -33.01
CA ALA A 344 12.98 -11.48 -33.85
C ALA A 344 14.21 -11.71 -34.75
N LEU A 345 15.29 -12.28 -34.20
CA LEU A 345 16.49 -12.63 -34.95
C LEU A 345 16.26 -13.75 -36.00
N THR A 346 15.40 -14.71 -35.66
CA THR A 346 15.05 -15.81 -36.56
C THR A 346 14.15 -15.35 -37.69
N THR A 347 13.20 -14.44 -37.40
CA THR A 347 12.24 -13.92 -38.39
C THR A 347 12.89 -12.92 -39.35
N THR A 348 13.81 -12.10 -38.84
CA THR A 348 14.58 -11.12 -39.61
C THR A 348 16.06 -11.39 -39.47
N PRO A 349 16.60 -12.43 -40.13
CA PRO A 349 17.98 -12.81 -39.99
C PRO A 349 18.90 -11.70 -40.50
N MET A 350 20.00 -11.48 -39.77
CA MET A 350 21.07 -10.60 -40.27
C MET A 350 21.63 -11.15 -41.57
N MET A 351 21.94 -10.25 -42.49
CA MET A 351 22.55 -10.60 -43.78
C MET A 351 23.99 -10.17 -43.79
N ALA A 352 24.89 -11.06 -44.13
CA ALA A 352 26.25 -10.73 -44.48
C ALA A 352 26.32 -10.39 -45.97
N ALA A 353 26.89 -9.25 -46.30
CA ALA A 353 27.06 -8.78 -47.66
C ALA A 353 28.55 -8.58 -47.97
N ASP A 354 29.00 -9.13 -49.08
CA ASP A 354 30.38 -8.92 -49.58
C ASP A 354 30.50 -7.53 -50.20
N ALA A 355 31.18 -6.63 -49.50
CA ALA A 355 31.38 -5.23 -49.91
C ALA A 355 32.12 -5.12 -51.26
N THR A 356 32.88 -6.10 -51.67
CA THR A 356 33.62 -6.11 -52.95
C THR A 356 32.74 -6.41 -54.14
N ARG A 357 31.63 -7.12 -53.90
CA ARG A 357 30.69 -7.55 -54.94
C ARG A 357 29.44 -6.67 -55.05
N LEU A 358 29.30 -5.71 -54.17
CA LEU A 358 28.24 -4.72 -54.21
C LEU A 358 28.70 -3.41 -54.87
N PRO A 359 27.88 -2.76 -55.71
CA PRO A 359 28.21 -1.47 -56.29
C PRO A 359 28.39 -0.41 -55.19
N ARG A 360 29.38 0.48 -55.35
CA ARG A 360 29.66 1.56 -54.42
C ARG A 360 28.44 2.49 -54.33
N GLY A 361 27.99 2.79 -53.09
CA GLY A 361 26.92 3.76 -52.82
C GLY A 361 25.50 3.17 -52.76
N VAL A 362 25.32 1.87 -52.89
CA VAL A 362 24.01 1.23 -52.74
C VAL A 362 23.66 1.11 -51.26
N LYS A 363 22.63 1.83 -50.82
CA LYS A 363 22.01 1.60 -49.52
C LYS A 363 21.26 0.26 -49.54
N PHE A 364 21.67 -0.66 -48.70
CA PHE A 364 21.04 -1.96 -48.56
C PHE A 364 19.75 -1.82 -47.75
N GLU A 365 18.62 -1.82 -48.42
CA GLU A 365 17.28 -1.81 -47.81
C GLU A 365 16.53 -3.05 -48.28
N VAL A 366 16.09 -3.88 -47.35
CA VAL A 366 15.24 -5.04 -47.63
C VAL A 366 13.80 -4.58 -47.79
N ARG A 367 13.31 -4.59 -49.04
CA ARG A 367 11.89 -4.30 -49.35
C ARG A 367 11.34 -5.34 -50.30
N PRO A 368 10.08 -5.76 -50.16
CA PRO A 368 9.46 -6.69 -51.12
C PRO A 368 9.54 -6.14 -52.55
N GLY A 369 10.00 -6.95 -53.52
CA GLY A 369 10.10 -6.56 -54.92
C GLY A 369 11.32 -5.70 -55.29
N LYS A 370 12.24 -5.39 -54.37
CA LYS A 370 13.45 -4.64 -54.65
C LYS A 370 14.49 -5.55 -55.31
N THR A 371 14.98 -5.13 -56.52
CA THR A 371 16.09 -5.80 -57.21
C THR A 371 17.41 -5.16 -56.79
N VAL A 372 18.35 -5.98 -56.36
CA VAL A 372 19.73 -5.56 -56.02
C VAL A 372 20.67 -6.03 -57.13
N LEU A 373 21.39 -5.09 -57.74
CA LEU A 373 22.43 -5.40 -58.71
C LEU A 373 23.71 -5.81 -58.01
N THR A 374 24.33 -6.93 -58.42
CA THR A 374 25.57 -7.45 -57.85
C THR A 374 26.62 -7.64 -58.93
N ASN A 375 27.89 -7.41 -58.59
CA ASN A 375 29.02 -7.72 -59.47
C ASN A 375 29.42 -9.19 -59.32
N GLY A 376 28.85 -10.08 -60.10
CA GLY A 376 29.12 -11.53 -60.07
C GLY A 376 27.90 -12.35 -59.62
N ASN A 377 28.12 -13.55 -59.08
CA ASN A 377 27.04 -14.45 -58.69
C ASN A 377 26.25 -13.87 -57.50
N PRO A 378 24.94 -13.62 -57.62
CA PRO A 378 24.13 -13.04 -56.56
C PRO A 378 24.11 -13.89 -55.26
N ARG A 379 24.24 -15.21 -55.36
CA ARG A 379 24.24 -16.10 -54.18
C ARG A 379 25.46 -15.94 -53.29
N ASP A 380 26.59 -15.50 -53.86
CA ASP A 380 27.83 -15.30 -53.12
C ASP A 380 27.98 -13.86 -52.60
N ALA A 381 27.12 -12.96 -53.07
CA ALA A 381 27.18 -11.55 -52.71
C ALA A 381 26.42 -11.24 -51.40
N ILE A 382 25.36 -12.00 -51.08
CA ILE A 382 24.52 -11.83 -49.91
C ILE A 382 24.23 -13.20 -49.32
N MET A 383 24.59 -13.40 -48.06
CA MET A 383 24.36 -14.65 -47.34
C MET A 383 23.58 -14.36 -46.07
N PRO A 384 22.44 -15.00 -45.84
CA PRO A 384 21.79 -14.90 -44.54
C PRO A 384 22.67 -15.56 -43.46
N LEU A 385 22.86 -14.89 -42.35
CA LEU A 385 23.54 -15.45 -41.18
C LEU A 385 22.50 -16.32 -40.43
N ASP A 386 22.78 -17.61 -40.35
CA ASP A 386 21.96 -18.52 -39.56
C ASP A 386 22.24 -18.28 -38.08
N MET A 387 21.26 -17.70 -37.38
CA MET A 387 21.31 -17.43 -35.96
C MET A 387 20.75 -18.57 -35.11
N GLY A 388 20.49 -19.72 -35.71
CA GLY A 388 19.87 -20.87 -35.07
C GLY A 388 18.34 -20.80 -35.05
N THR A 389 17.73 -21.82 -34.50
CA THR A 389 16.27 -21.95 -34.36
C THR A 389 15.89 -21.85 -32.89
N THR A 390 14.76 -21.24 -32.60
CA THR A 390 14.22 -21.21 -31.24
C THR A 390 13.85 -22.63 -30.80
N ASP A 391 14.38 -23.08 -29.65
CA ASP A 391 14.12 -24.42 -29.15
C ASP A 391 12.66 -24.55 -28.71
N PRO A 392 11.89 -25.54 -29.17
CA PRO A 392 10.52 -25.80 -28.71
C PRO A 392 10.39 -26.01 -27.20
N SER A 393 11.44 -26.49 -26.52
CA SER A 393 11.44 -26.68 -25.05
C SER A 393 11.20 -25.40 -24.25
N THR A 394 11.47 -24.22 -24.83
CA THR A 394 11.20 -22.93 -24.19
C THR A 394 9.71 -22.69 -23.93
N PHE A 395 8.81 -23.30 -24.72
CA PHE A 395 7.36 -23.22 -24.49
C PHE A 395 6.95 -23.96 -23.22
N ASP A 396 7.52 -25.16 -23.02
CA ASP A 396 7.25 -25.97 -21.84
C ASP A 396 7.79 -25.31 -20.57
N GLN A 397 8.93 -24.62 -20.68
CA GLN A 397 9.52 -23.86 -19.57
C GLN A 397 8.62 -22.69 -19.15
N VAL A 398 8.10 -21.91 -20.10
CA VAL A 398 7.17 -20.81 -19.81
C VAL A 398 5.91 -21.34 -19.12
N SER A 399 5.32 -22.42 -19.63
CA SER A 399 4.15 -23.04 -19.01
C SER A 399 4.45 -23.57 -17.60
N SER A 400 5.62 -24.15 -17.40
CA SER A 400 6.07 -24.63 -16.10
C SER A 400 6.26 -23.47 -15.10
N LEU A 401 6.84 -22.35 -15.52
CA LEU A 401 7.02 -21.17 -14.68
C LEU A 401 5.68 -20.52 -14.29
N GLN A 402 4.72 -20.45 -15.22
CA GLN A 402 3.37 -19.99 -14.92
C GLN A 402 2.68 -20.92 -13.92
N ALA A 403 2.78 -22.23 -14.09
CA ALA A 403 2.27 -23.21 -13.14
C ALA A 403 2.92 -23.07 -11.76
N MET A 404 4.23 -22.77 -11.68
CA MET A 404 4.93 -22.52 -10.42
C MET A 404 4.39 -21.27 -9.71
N ILE A 405 4.07 -20.20 -10.45
CA ILE A 405 3.45 -19.00 -9.87
C ILE A 405 2.08 -19.36 -9.29
N GLN A 406 1.23 -20.04 -10.06
CA GLN A 406 -0.09 -20.47 -9.61
C GLN A 406 -0.02 -21.38 -8.38
N MET A 407 0.87 -22.37 -8.37
CA MET A 407 1.08 -23.26 -7.22
C MET A 407 1.60 -22.50 -5.99
N GLY A 408 2.53 -21.57 -6.17
CA GLY A 408 3.12 -20.78 -5.08
C GLY A 408 2.16 -19.77 -4.45
N THR A 409 1.25 -19.22 -5.26
CA THR A 409 0.24 -18.23 -4.81
C THR A 409 -1.06 -18.89 -4.36
N GLY A 410 -1.32 -20.14 -4.73
CA GLY A 410 -2.56 -20.87 -4.44
C GLY A 410 -3.73 -20.49 -5.33
N THR A 411 -3.51 -19.64 -6.34
CA THR A 411 -4.51 -19.32 -7.36
C THR A 411 -4.58 -20.49 -8.35
N SER A 412 -5.71 -21.18 -8.39
CA SER A 412 -5.89 -22.28 -9.33
C SER A 412 -6.69 -21.83 -10.56
N ASP A 413 -6.52 -22.56 -11.67
CA ASP A 413 -7.27 -22.33 -12.91
C ASP A 413 -8.82 -22.39 -12.75
N SER A 414 -9.32 -22.83 -11.60
CA SER A 414 -10.73 -22.84 -11.29
C SER A 414 -11.37 -21.45 -11.23
N VAL A 415 -10.55 -20.42 -10.92
CA VAL A 415 -11.00 -19.01 -10.91
C VAL A 415 -11.06 -18.45 -12.34
N THR A 416 -10.27 -19.02 -13.26
CA THR A 416 -10.21 -18.61 -14.67
C THR A 416 -11.21 -19.32 -15.59
N GLY A 417 -12.09 -20.20 -15.05
CA GLY A 417 -13.19 -20.78 -15.78
C GLY A 417 -12.92 -22.15 -16.42
N ASP A 418 -11.72 -22.72 -16.25
CA ASP A 418 -11.47 -24.10 -16.64
C ASP A 418 -11.87 -25.08 -15.52
N ARG A 419 -12.54 -26.16 -15.89
CA ARG A 419 -13.12 -27.14 -14.97
C ARG A 419 -12.08 -27.71 -14.02
N ALA A 420 -12.04 -27.17 -12.79
CA ALA A 420 -11.26 -27.78 -11.72
C ALA A 420 -11.77 -29.18 -11.40
N THR A 421 -10.89 -30.13 -11.27
CA THR A 421 -11.19 -31.43 -10.71
C THR A 421 -11.68 -31.26 -9.26
N ALA A 422 -12.73 -31.98 -8.86
CA ALA A 422 -13.38 -31.86 -7.56
C ALA A 422 -12.43 -31.96 -6.34
N SER A 423 -11.22 -32.51 -6.48
CA SER A 423 -10.19 -32.58 -5.45
C SER A 423 -9.49 -31.25 -5.18
N GLY A 424 -9.34 -30.37 -6.19
CA GLY A 424 -8.75 -29.04 -6.05
C GLY A 424 -9.67 -28.11 -5.26
N MET A 425 -10.99 -28.16 -5.51
CA MET A 425 -11.98 -27.37 -4.79
C MET A 425 -12.05 -27.72 -3.30
N SER A 426 -11.90 -28.99 -2.92
CA SER A 426 -11.97 -29.41 -1.51
C SER A 426 -10.76 -28.93 -0.68
N MET A 427 -9.58 -28.82 -1.28
CA MET A 427 -8.40 -28.29 -0.60
C MET A 427 -8.49 -26.75 -0.42
N GLN A 428 -8.99 -26.04 -1.40
CA GLN A 428 -9.17 -24.58 -1.31
C GLN A 428 -10.26 -24.21 -0.31
N GLN A 429 -11.40 -24.87 -0.34
CA GLN A 429 -12.46 -24.69 0.66
C GLN A 429 -11.97 -25.00 2.08
N SER A 430 -11.16 -26.04 2.27
CA SER A 430 -10.60 -26.35 3.56
C SER A 430 -9.52 -25.36 4.03
N ALA A 431 -8.76 -24.76 3.11
CA ALA A 431 -7.81 -23.69 3.41
C ALA A 431 -8.52 -22.37 3.75
N ALA A 432 -9.58 -22.01 3.03
CA ALA A 432 -10.41 -20.84 3.30
C ALA A 432 -11.11 -20.98 4.68
N ILE A 433 -11.70 -22.14 4.97
CA ILE A 433 -12.34 -22.42 6.26
C ILE A 433 -11.34 -22.42 7.42
N LYS A 434 -10.09 -22.90 7.21
CA LYS A 434 -9.04 -22.80 8.22
C LYS A 434 -8.56 -21.37 8.46
N ARG A 435 -8.58 -20.51 7.44
CA ARG A 435 -8.27 -19.07 7.58
C ARG A 435 -9.39 -18.34 8.32
N GLN A 436 -10.68 -18.60 8.01
CA GLN A 436 -11.83 -18.05 8.74
C GLN A 436 -11.92 -18.45 10.23
N LYS A 437 -11.35 -19.58 10.63
CA LYS A 437 -11.33 -20.00 12.04
C LYS A 437 -10.16 -19.42 12.86
N ARG A 438 -9.27 -18.63 12.22
CA ARG A 438 -8.13 -17.99 12.88
C ARG A 438 -8.27 -16.47 13.04
N THR A 439 -9.29 -15.87 12.45
CA THR A 439 -9.79 -14.52 12.70
C THR A 439 -10.96 -14.58 13.67
#